data_14e0ecdd90da3e383f1dd5d1f6cc0baf
#
_entry.id   14e0ecdd90da3e383f1dd5d1f6cc0baf
#
_cell.length_a   1.000
_cell.length_b   1.000
_cell.length_c   1.000
_cell.angle_alpha   90.00
_cell.angle_beta   90.00
_cell.angle_gamma   90.00
#
_symmetry.space_group_name_H-M   'P 1'
#
loop_
_entity.id
_entity.type
_entity.pdbx_description
1 polymer ?
#
loop_
_entity_poly.entity_id
_entity_poly.type
_entity_poly.pdbx_seq_one_letter_code
_entity_poly.pdbx_strand_id
1 'polypeptide(L)'
;MAHIDKITEDKIKQATDIVAVIEDWVTLRRSGVEYVGLCPFHDDHTPTNFKVSKSKQMYKCFACGEGGDVFTFLEKKANLNYGDALLYLANKFSVYVPDEDPKERERWQHIKPAKPRDVADVEPEKQMLTMPREWVSRTIKADMPCVFIDWIRSLPWANVGTNNQRQRVDEMLWQYCVGRWTQGRVVFWYIDEQGRPRGGKIMTYLPDGHRYHEKKGEPNSTTWIHYQRGKYGQPLCDMKAYSYRHLLFGSHLLNRYPKATVNIVESEKTALICAIAYGHPEQNLWLACGGLGFFKLEHIKPLIDSGRRIWLWPDKDGVKAWRDKLNSVLSDRVTMTTKFIDDNWKPEDGEKADVADIILRHIQHPETIKNHTGDPQPPTKLAMAVSAAATTEPHKPDGISDEEWTEHLKTIAAIHEWTEVHGDEPFLDPLEQIDPRVREWREILRRRYNFNKSKK
;
A
#
# COMPACT_ATOMS: atom_id res chain seq x y z
N MET A 1 -45.83 12.22 19.85
CA MET A 1 -45.31 11.64 18.58
C MET A 1 -46.53 11.19 17.77
N ALA A 2 -46.68 11.65 16.54
CA ALA A 2 -47.75 11.18 15.64
C ALA A 2 -47.57 9.69 15.43
N HIS A 3 -48.66 8.95 15.61
CA HIS A 3 -48.68 7.52 15.34
C HIS A 3 -48.92 7.32 13.83
N ILE A 4 -47.84 7.07 13.09
CA ILE A 4 -47.94 6.80 11.66
C ILE A 4 -48.40 5.35 11.48
N ASP A 5 -49.59 5.16 10.92
CA ASP A 5 -50.09 3.83 10.61
C ASP A 5 -49.39 3.23 9.39
N LYS A 6 -49.48 1.92 9.23
CA LYS A 6 -48.80 1.18 8.18
C LYS A 6 -49.13 1.65 6.76
N ILE A 7 -50.40 2.04 6.54
CA ILE A 7 -50.88 2.51 5.24
C ILE A 7 -50.24 3.85 4.88
N THR A 8 -50.17 4.76 5.86
CA THR A 8 -49.52 6.07 5.69
C THR A 8 -48.02 5.91 5.48
N GLU A 9 -47.35 5.01 6.24
CA GLU A 9 -45.92 4.68 6.04
C GLU A 9 -45.67 4.18 4.61
N ASP A 10 -46.48 3.26 4.10
CA ASP A 10 -46.31 2.72 2.75
C ASP A 10 -46.56 3.79 1.66
N LYS A 11 -47.49 4.72 1.87
CA LYS A 11 -47.70 5.87 0.97
C LYS A 11 -46.46 6.79 0.96
N ILE A 12 -45.87 7.08 2.13
CA ILE A 12 -44.64 7.89 2.23
C ILE A 12 -43.50 7.21 1.47
N LYS A 13 -43.31 5.90 1.68
CA LYS A 13 -42.26 5.14 0.98
C LYS A 13 -42.44 5.16 -0.53
N GLN A 14 -43.67 4.98 -1.01
CA GLN A 14 -44.00 5.00 -2.44
C GLN A 14 -43.82 6.39 -3.07
N ALA A 15 -44.11 7.47 -2.35
CA ALA A 15 -43.93 8.82 -2.82
C ALA A 15 -42.47 9.28 -2.81
N THR A 16 -41.60 8.60 -2.04
CA THR A 16 -40.23 8.99 -1.81
C THR A 16 -39.36 8.71 -3.05
N ASP A 17 -38.63 9.72 -3.50
CA ASP A 17 -37.56 9.64 -4.49
C ASP A 17 -36.22 9.92 -3.82
N ILE A 18 -35.39 8.90 -3.66
CA ILE A 18 -34.10 9.01 -3.01
C ILE A 18 -33.18 10.03 -3.69
N VAL A 19 -33.28 10.19 -5.01
CA VAL A 19 -32.50 11.20 -5.76
C VAL A 19 -32.88 12.59 -5.28
N ALA A 20 -34.17 12.90 -5.25
CA ALA A 20 -34.68 14.20 -4.80
C ALA A 20 -34.35 14.51 -3.34
N VAL A 21 -34.23 13.46 -2.48
CA VAL A 21 -33.81 13.66 -1.09
C VAL A 21 -32.32 13.95 -1.01
N ILE A 22 -31.50 13.18 -1.73
CA ILE A 22 -30.04 13.32 -1.66
C ILE A 22 -29.57 14.63 -2.34
N GLU A 23 -30.29 15.11 -3.37
CA GLU A 23 -29.98 16.38 -4.04
C GLU A 23 -30.06 17.60 -3.11
N ASP A 24 -30.77 17.53 -2.00
CA ASP A 24 -30.74 18.57 -0.97
C ASP A 24 -29.35 18.71 -0.31
N TRP A 25 -28.53 17.66 -0.34
CA TRP A 25 -27.26 17.53 0.39
C TRP A 25 -26.06 17.40 -0.53
N VAL A 26 -26.26 16.89 -1.76
CA VAL A 26 -25.22 16.53 -2.72
C VAL A 26 -25.67 16.96 -4.10
N THR A 27 -24.84 17.72 -4.81
CA THR A 27 -25.08 17.98 -6.22
C THR A 27 -24.90 16.68 -7.01
N LEU A 28 -26.03 16.17 -7.56
CA LEU A 28 -26.01 14.93 -8.34
C LEU A 28 -25.99 15.24 -9.84
N ARG A 29 -25.28 14.40 -10.60
CA ARG A 29 -25.27 14.41 -12.08
C ARG A 29 -25.69 13.04 -12.59
N ARG A 30 -26.47 13.01 -13.65
CA ARG A 30 -26.87 11.76 -14.28
C ARG A 30 -25.68 11.10 -14.97
N SER A 31 -25.48 9.81 -14.70
CA SER A 31 -24.46 8.95 -15.32
C SER A 31 -25.11 7.63 -15.76
N GLY A 32 -25.57 7.60 -17.02
CA GLY A 32 -26.35 6.49 -17.53
C GLY A 32 -27.69 6.35 -16.83
N VAL A 33 -27.93 5.21 -16.15
CA VAL A 33 -29.15 4.91 -15.39
C VAL A 33 -29.06 5.31 -13.91
N GLU A 34 -27.88 5.73 -13.45
CA GLU A 34 -27.59 6.12 -12.07
C GLU A 34 -27.29 7.64 -11.98
N TYR A 35 -27.20 8.14 -10.76
CA TYR A 35 -26.76 9.48 -10.45
C TYR A 35 -25.46 9.40 -9.66
N VAL A 36 -24.55 10.35 -9.89
CA VAL A 36 -23.24 10.41 -9.24
C VAL A 36 -23.01 11.79 -8.64
N GLY A 37 -22.24 11.85 -7.54
CA GLY A 37 -21.88 13.07 -6.85
C GLY A 37 -20.75 12.85 -5.88
N LEU A 38 -20.39 13.90 -5.12
CA LEU A 38 -19.42 13.79 -4.03
C LEU A 38 -20.06 13.16 -2.81
N CYS A 39 -19.37 12.20 -2.20
CA CYS A 39 -19.87 11.55 -1.00
C CYS A 39 -19.97 12.55 0.17
N PRO A 40 -21.12 12.66 0.85
CA PRO A 40 -21.27 13.58 1.97
C PRO A 40 -20.78 13.02 3.30
N PHE A 41 -20.25 11.78 3.33
CA PHE A 41 -19.86 11.07 4.56
C PHE A 41 -18.35 11.01 4.78
N HIS A 42 -17.54 11.42 3.79
CA HIS A 42 -16.09 11.59 3.91
C HIS A 42 -15.63 12.75 3.04
N ASP A 43 -14.39 13.16 3.15
CA ASP A 43 -13.80 14.18 2.28
C ASP A 43 -13.53 13.56 0.90
N ASP A 44 -14.54 13.61 0.03
CA ASP A 44 -14.54 13.02 -1.31
C ASP A 44 -14.18 14.08 -2.35
N HIS A 45 -13.30 13.72 -3.26
CA HIS A 45 -12.87 14.54 -4.39
C HIS A 45 -13.19 13.90 -5.76
N THR A 46 -13.85 12.73 -5.75
CA THR A 46 -14.13 11.97 -6.98
C THR A 46 -15.63 11.73 -7.12
N PRO A 47 -16.34 12.54 -7.93
CA PRO A 47 -17.81 12.48 -8.02
C PRO A 47 -18.39 11.13 -8.44
N THR A 48 -17.57 10.22 -9.00
CA THR A 48 -18.01 8.88 -9.41
C THR A 48 -18.00 7.85 -8.28
N ASN A 49 -17.44 8.20 -7.12
CA ASN A 49 -17.41 7.29 -5.97
C ASN A 49 -18.78 7.12 -5.32
N PHE A 50 -19.56 8.19 -5.25
CA PHE A 50 -20.90 8.18 -4.67
C PHE A 50 -21.95 8.02 -5.76
N LYS A 51 -22.67 6.92 -5.72
CA LYS A 51 -23.71 6.57 -6.69
C LYS A 51 -25.06 6.46 -6.03
N VAL A 52 -26.08 6.93 -6.73
CA VAL A 52 -27.48 6.83 -6.30
C VAL A 52 -28.28 6.15 -7.41
N SER A 53 -28.94 5.06 -7.08
CA SER A 53 -29.79 4.30 -7.98
C SER A 53 -31.25 4.62 -7.71
N LYS A 54 -31.87 5.37 -8.63
CA LYS A 54 -33.31 5.68 -8.55
C LYS A 54 -34.16 4.44 -8.62
N SER A 55 -33.82 3.47 -9.47
CA SER A 55 -34.59 2.24 -9.63
C SER A 55 -34.53 1.31 -8.42
N LYS A 56 -33.40 1.31 -7.68
CA LYS A 56 -33.21 0.51 -6.48
C LYS A 56 -33.54 1.26 -5.20
N GLN A 57 -33.77 2.58 -5.26
CA GLN A 57 -33.95 3.46 -4.11
C GLN A 57 -32.82 3.30 -3.07
N MET A 58 -31.57 3.22 -3.56
CA MET A 58 -30.36 3.02 -2.74
C MET A 58 -29.22 3.93 -3.19
N TYR A 59 -28.35 4.25 -2.23
CA TYR A 59 -27.06 4.89 -2.52
C TYR A 59 -25.89 4.01 -2.08
N LYS A 60 -24.73 4.23 -2.68
CA LYS A 60 -23.48 3.58 -2.32
C LYS A 60 -22.28 4.47 -2.64
N CYS A 61 -21.39 4.64 -1.68
CA CYS A 61 -20.05 5.18 -1.91
C CYS A 61 -19.06 4.04 -2.05
N PHE A 62 -18.33 3.99 -3.15
CA PHE A 62 -17.33 2.96 -3.42
C PHE A 62 -15.96 3.28 -2.82
N ALA A 63 -15.75 4.51 -2.32
CA ALA A 63 -14.51 4.89 -1.65
C ALA A 63 -14.55 4.57 -0.15
N CYS A 64 -15.57 5.05 0.58
CA CYS A 64 -15.66 4.84 2.04
C CYS A 64 -16.53 3.62 2.42
N GLY A 65 -17.19 2.97 1.46
CA GLY A 65 -18.06 1.82 1.73
C GLY A 65 -19.46 2.18 2.25
N GLU A 66 -19.75 3.46 2.49
CA GLU A 66 -21.05 3.92 3.00
C GLU A 66 -22.18 3.66 1.99
N GLY A 67 -23.34 3.21 2.48
CA GLY A 67 -24.48 2.93 1.60
C GLY A 67 -25.70 2.53 2.37
N GLY A 68 -26.84 2.61 1.70
CA GLY A 68 -28.15 2.28 2.27
C GLY A 68 -29.29 2.85 1.46
N ASP A 69 -30.45 2.91 2.10
CA ASP A 69 -31.67 3.54 1.57
C ASP A 69 -31.79 5.00 2.03
N VAL A 70 -32.93 5.61 1.72
CA VAL A 70 -33.21 7.00 2.10
C VAL A 70 -33.23 7.20 3.62
N PHE A 71 -33.71 6.23 4.38
CA PHE A 71 -33.79 6.32 5.84
C PHE A 71 -32.38 6.28 6.46
N THR A 72 -31.56 5.36 6.02
CA THR A 72 -30.13 5.28 6.40
C THR A 72 -29.39 6.59 6.06
N PHE A 73 -29.69 7.19 4.92
CA PHE A 73 -29.11 8.48 4.55
C PHE A 73 -29.52 9.60 5.53
N LEU A 74 -30.81 9.72 5.83
CA LEU A 74 -31.34 10.77 6.72
C LEU A 74 -30.87 10.56 8.17
N GLU A 75 -30.81 9.32 8.64
CA GLU A 75 -30.26 9.01 9.96
C GLU A 75 -28.83 9.53 10.09
N LYS A 76 -27.97 9.19 9.14
CA LYS A 76 -26.55 9.53 9.19
C LYS A 76 -26.26 11.00 8.87
N LYS A 77 -27.01 11.60 7.95
CA LYS A 77 -26.74 12.97 7.48
C LYS A 77 -27.52 14.05 8.23
N ALA A 78 -28.74 13.75 8.60
CA ALA A 78 -29.63 14.68 9.30
C ALA A 78 -29.85 14.31 10.78
N ASN A 79 -29.27 13.19 11.24
CA ASN A 79 -29.45 12.65 12.59
C ASN A 79 -30.94 12.45 12.95
N LEU A 80 -31.73 11.99 11.98
CA LEU A 80 -33.16 11.70 12.16
C LEU A 80 -33.34 10.22 12.51
N ASN A 81 -34.12 9.94 13.55
CA ASN A 81 -34.56 8.58 13.76
C ASN A 81 -35.62 8.21 12.70
N TYR A 82 -36.00 6.91 12.62
CA TYR A 82 -36.90 6.43 11.59
C TYR A 82 -38.26 7.15 11.54
N GLY A 83 -38.88 7.44 12.70
CA GLY A 83 -40.14 8.19 12.79
C GLY A 83 -40.00 9.63 12.30
N ASP A 84 -38.94 10.31 12.72
CA ASP A 84 -38.62 11.65 12.26
C ASP A 84 -38.35 11.69 10.75
N ALA A 85 -37.65 10.68 10.21
CA ALA A 85 -37.40 10.56 8.79
C ALA A 85 -38.68 10.36 7.98
N LEU A 86 -39.65 9.59 8.49
CA LEU A 86 -40.97 9.45 7.87
C LEU A 86 -41.72 10.78 7.80
N LEU A 87 -41.75 11.55 8.89
CA LEU A 87 -42.39 12.87 8.94
C LEU A 87 -41.71 13.87 8.01
N TYR A 88 -40.37 13.87 7.96
CA TYR A 88 -39.61 14.68 7.02
C TYR A 88 -39.97 14.35 5.56
N LEU A 89 -40.03 13.06 5.22
CA LEU A 89 -40.37 12.60 3.86
C LEU A 89 -41.82 12.90 3.51
N ALA A 90 -42.74 12.72 4.47
CA ALA A 90 -44.14 13.09 4.29
C ALA A 90 -44.30 14.57 3.94
N ASN A 91 -43.61 15.44 4.66
CA ASN A 91 -43.61 16.89 4.39
C ASN A 91 -42.98 17.19 3.02
N LYS A 92 -41.80 16.63 2.73
CA LYS A 92 -41.08 16.88 1.46
C LYS A 92 -41.90 16.44 0.23
N PHE A 93 -42.58 15.31 0.32
CA PHE A 93 -43.35 14.77 -0.78
C PHE A 93 -44.89 15.03 -0.67
N SER A 94 -45.28 15.93 0.25
CA SER A 94 -46.67 16.35 0.45
C SER A 94 -47.63 15.22 0.72
N VAL A 95 -47.20 14.18 1.45
CA VAL A 95 -48.05 13.09 1.91
C VAL A 95 -48.73 13.51 3.22
N TYR A 96 -50.04 13.42 3.26
CA TYR A 96 -50.82 13.77 4.46
C TYR A 96 -50.61 12.69 5.54
N VAL A 97 -50.25 13.12 6.76
CA VAL A 97 -50.14 12.30 7.95
C VAL A 97 -51.29 12.67 8.90
N PRO A 98 -52.20 11.74 9.23
CA PRO A 98 -53.23 11.97 10.21
C PRO A 98 -52.61 12.33 11.58
N ASP A 99 -53.28 13.24 12.32
CA ASP A 99 -52.93 13.64 13.71
C ASP A 99 -51.49 14.19 13.87
N GLU A 100 -50.89 14.72 12.81
CA GLU A 100 -49.60 15.43 12.89
C GLU A 100 -49.79 16.77 13.59
N ASP A 101 -49.01 17.03 14.65
CA ASP A 101 -48.97 18.36 15.33
C ASP A 101 -48.42 19.43 14.35
N PRO A 102 -49.14 20.52 14.09
CA PRO A 102 -48.69 21.60 13.23
C PRO A 102 -47.30 22.14 13.60
N LYS A 103 -46.93 22.12 14.91
CA LYS A 103 -45.58 22.51 15.35
C LYS A 103 -44.50 21.52 14.98
N GLU A 104 -44.81 20.20 14.94
CA GLU A 104 -43.89 19.19 14.44
C GLU A 104 -43.67 19.38 12.94
N ARG A 105 -44.73 19.68 12.19
CA ARG A 105 -44.64 19.98 10.74
C ARG A 105 -43.75 21.19 10.45
N GLU A 106 -43.86 22.24 11.25
CA GLU A 106 -43.03 23.45 11.11
C GLU A 106 -41.54 23.15 11.36
N ARG A 107 -41.21 22.26 12.31
CA ARG A 107 -39.86 21.82 12.62
C ARG A 107 -39.16 21.23 11.42
N TRP A 108 -39.84 20.45 10.58
CA TRP A 108 -39.26 19.80 9.41
C TRP A 108 -39.01 20.76 8.25
N GLN A 109 -39.69 21.90 8.19
CA GLN A 109 -39.45 22.96 7.20
C GLN A 109 -38.12 23.71 7.48
N HIS A 110 -37.59 23.61 8.68
CA HIS A 110 -36.36 24.30 9.12
C HIS A 110 -35.08 23.45 9.02
N ILE A 111 -35.19 22.17 8.67
CA ILE A 111 -34.03 21.38 8.33
C ILE A 111 -33.48 21.89 6.98
N LYS A 112 -32.61 22.93 7.08
CA LYS A 112 -31.88 23.39 5.91
C LYS A 112 -30.67 22.49 5.72
N PRO A 113 -30.58 21.75 4.59
CA PRO A 113 -29.36 21.08 4.23
C PRO A 113 -28.22 22.09 4.17
N ALA A 114 -27.04 21.71 4.63
CA ALA A 114 -25.84 22.48 4.28
C ALA A 114 -25.78 22.58 2.76
N LYS A 115 -25.46 23.81 2.24
CA LYS A 115 -25.35 24.03 0.79
C LYS A 115 -24.57 22.86 0.16
N PRO A 116 -25.14 22.17 -0.81
CA PRO A 116 -24.43 21.06 -1.46
C PRO A 116 -23.08 21.53 -1.99
N ARG A 117 -22.03 20.77 -1.79
CA ARG A 117 -20.78 21.00 -2.53
C ARG A 117 -21.08 20.86 -4.01
N ASP A 118 -20.88 21.90 -4.79
CA ASP A 118 -21.05 21.81 -6.24
C ASP A 118 -19.91 21.00 -6.83
N VAL A 119 -20.24 20.13 -7.79
CA VAL A 119 -19.23 19.39 -8.56
C VAL A 119 -18.34 20.35 -9.37
N ALA A 120 -18.82 21.57 -9.66
CA ALA A 120 -18.03 22.62 -10.27
C ALA A 120 -16.95 23.20 -9.33
N ASP A 121 -17.12 23.10 -8.02
CA ASP A 121 -16.15 23.52 -7.02
C ASP A 121 -15.06 22.46 -6.75
N VAL A 122 -15.18 21.28 -7.39
CA VAL A 122 -14.15 20.24 -7.32
C VAL A 122 -13.03 20.62 -8.26
N GLU A 123 -11.83 20.73 -7.73
CA GLU A 123 -10.64 20.82 -8.57
C GLU A 123 -10.67 19.71 -9.64
N PRO A 124 -10.24 19.99 -10.88
CA PRO A 124 -10.23 18.99 -11.95
C PRO A 124 -9.49 17.74 -11.44
N GLU A 125 -10.00 16.56 -11.82
CA GLU A 125 -9.42 15.29 -11.42
C GLU A 125 -7.92 15.29 -11.68
N LYS A 126 -7.13 15.32 -10.61
CA LYS A 126 -5.69 15.42 -10.72
C LYS A 126 -5.16 14.18 -11.43
N GLN A 127 -4.30 14.39 -12.40
CA GLN A 127 -3.63 13.28 -13.08
C GLN A 127 -2.88 12.43 -12.04
N MET A 128 -2.94 11.13 -12.19
CA MET A 128 -2.19 10.25 -11.30
C MET A 128 -0.69 10.46 -11.51
N LEU A 129 0.01 10.74 -10.41
CA LEU A 129 1.44 10.97 -10.41
C LEU A 129 2.18 9.81 -11.10
N THR A 130 3.02 10.16 -12.07
CA THR A 130 3.97 9.24 -12.70
C THR A 130 5.34 9.88 -12.65
N MET A 131 6.30 9.17 -12.10
CA MET A 131 7.68 9.64 -11.99
C MET A 131 8.50 9.17 -13.18
N PRO A 132 9.57 9.90 -13.56
CA PRO A 132 10.49 9.47 -14.60
C PRO A 132 11.11 8.10 -14.27
N ARG A 133 11.12 7.19 -15.24
CA ARG A 133 11.75 5.86 -15.07
C ARG A 133 13.25 5.96 -14.79
N GLU A 134 13.87 7.01 -15.30
CA GLU A 134 15.29 7.31 -15.08
C GLU A 134 15.63 7.49 -13.60
N TRP A 135 14.68 7.94 -12.79
CA TRP A 135 14.92 8.06 -11.34
C TRP A 135 15.03 6.69 -10.68
N VAL A 136 14.22 5.74 -11.13
CA VAL A 136 14.29 4.35 -10.66
C VAL A 136 15.65 3.76 -11.02
N SER A 137 16.03 3.80 -12.31
CA SER A 137 17.30 3.24 -12.79
C SER A 137 18.51 3.90 -12.17
N ARG A 138 18.50 5.22 -11.97
CA ARG A 138 19.59 5.94 -11.29
C ARG A 138 19.80 5.46 -9.87
N THR A 139 18.72 5.28 -9.09
CA THR A 139 18.86 4.85 -7.69
C THR A 139 19.27 3.40 -7.56
N ILE A 140 18.87 2.53 -8.49
CA ILE A 140 19.26 1.12 -8.51
C ILE A 140 20.74 0.99 -8.91
N LYS A 141 21.18 1.74 -9.93
CA LYS A 141 22.55 1.73 -10.43
C LYS A 141 23.51 2.64 -9.63
N ALA A 142 23.00 3.41 -8.65
CA ALA A 142 23.82 4.32 -7.88
C ALA A 142 24.89 3.55 -7.10
N ASP A 143 26.13 3.96 -7.31
CA ASP A 143 27.28 3.46 -6.56
C ASP A 143 27.52 4.36 -5.34
N MET A 144 26.68 4.15 -4.33
CA MET A 144 26.78 4.86 -3.05
C MET A 144 26.47 3.91 -1.90
N PRO A 145 27.06 4.10 -0.72
CA PRO A 145 26.74 3.30 0.46
C PRO A 145 25.26 3.33 0.79
N CYS A 146 24.69 2.17 1.11
CA CYS A 146 23.32 2.05 1.56
C CYS A 146 23.25 1.04 2.69
N VAL A 147 23.01 1.52 3.91
CA VAL A 147 23.03 0.70 5.13
C VAL A 147 22.14 -0.54 5.01
N PHE A 148 20.96 -0.39 4.48
CA PHE A 148 20.01 -1.49 4.31
C PHE A 148 20.49 -2.54 3.28
N ILE A 149 21.00 -2.09 2.13
CA ILE A 149 21.48 -3.00 1.07
C ILE A 149 22.73 -3.72 1.54
N ASP A 150 23.65 -3.03 2.21
CA ASP A 150 24.88 -3.62 2.74
C ASP A 150 24.55 -4.63 3.85
N TRP A 151 23.59 -4.31 4.73
CA TRP A 151 23.12 -5.23 5.76
C TRP A 151 22.49 -6.49 5.15
N ILE A 152 21.54 -6.37 4.23
CA ILE A 152 20.85 -7.54 3.66
C ILE A 152 21.81 -8.45 2.89
N ARG A 153 22.86 -7.88 2.26
CA ARG A 153 23.92 -8.64 1.60
C ARG A 153 24.85 -9.35 2.57
N SER A 154 25.01 -8.83 3.79
CA SER A 154 25.88 -9.42 4.82
C SER A 154 25.25 -10.60 5.55
N LEU A 155 23.94 -10.82 5.41
CA LEU A 155 23.24 -11.91 6.07
C LEU A 155 23.72 -13.29 5.58
N PRO A 156 23.81 -14.30 6.46
CA PRO A 156 24.28 -15.64 6.09
C PRO A 156 23.19 -16.45 5.37
N TRP A 157 22.78 -16.02 4.20
CA TRP A 157 21.76 -16.66 3.37
C TRP A 157 22.06 -18.11 3.00
N ALA A 158 23.32 -18.57 3.17
CA ALA A 158 23.70 -19.97 3.02
C ALA A 158 22.89 -20.93 3.89
N ASN A 159 22.46 -20.45 5.04
CA ASN A 159 21.70 -21.27 5.96
C ASN A 159 20.31 -21.62 5.42
N VAL A 160 19.84 -20.89 4.43
CA VAL A 160 18.60 -21.20 3.71
C VAL A 160 18.84 -21.87 2.34
N GLY A 161 20.07 -22.42 2.09
CA GLY A 161 20.31 -23.45 1.06
C GLY A 161 20.58 -22.97 -0.35
N THR A 162 20.97 -21.72 -0.58
CA THR A 162 21.31 -21.25 -1.93
C THR A 162 22.80 -21.24 -2.16
N ASN A 163 23.29 -21.94 -3.19
CA ASN A 163 24.70 -21.99 -3.56
C ASN A 163 25.24 -20.66 -4.13
N ASN A 164 24.35 -19.72 -4.54
CA ASN A 164 24.74 -18.43 -5.09
C ASN A 164 23.94 -17.28 -4.42
N GLN A 165 24.18 -17.06 -3.15
CA GLN A 165 23.41 -16.21 -2.28
C GLN A 165 23.46 -14.73 -2.64
N ARG A 166 24.66 -14.22 -2.96
CA ARG A 166 24.85 -12.81 -3.29
C ARG A 166 24.12 -12.46 -4.58
N GLN A 167 24.22 -13.31 -5.59
CA GLN A 167 23.51 -13.13 -6.86
C GLN A 167 22.00 -13.08 -6.64
N ARG A 168 21.45 -13.95 -5.79
CA ARG A 168 20.01 -13.97 -5.50
C ARG A 168 19.54 -12.73 -4.75
N VAL A 169 20.31 -12.26 -3.77
CA VAL A 169 19.99 -11.01 -3.07
C VAL A 169 19.97 -9.86 -4.06
N ASP A 170 20.99 -9.74 -4.90
CA ASP A 170 21.08 -8.68 -5.91
C ASP A 170 19.99 -8.77 -6.96
N GLU A 171 19.62 -9.98 -7.37
CA GLU A 171 18.49 -10.22 -8.26
C GLU A 171 17.17 -9.75 -7.65
N MET A 172 16.87 -10.08 -6.39
CA MET A 172 15.64 -9.63 -5.73
C MET A 172 15.64 -8.13 -5.50
N LEU A 173 16.76 -7.53 -5.10
CA LEU A 173 16.89 -6.08 -4.99
C LEU A 173 16.56 -5.39 -6.32
N TRP A 174 17.06 -5.94 -7.42
CA TRP A 174 16.78 -5.43 -8.77
C TRP A 174 15.32 -5.65 -9.18
N GLN A 175 14.80 -6.87 -9.03
CA GLN A 175 13.43 -7.21 -9.40
C GLN A 175 12.40 -6.34 -8.66
N TYR A 176 12.63 -6.08 -7.37
CA TYR A 176 11.77 -5.26 -6.54
C TYR A 176 12.06 -3.76 -6.66
N CYS A 177 12.98 -3.38 -7.55
CA CYS A 177 13.37 -1.99 -7.76
C CYS A 177 13.77 -1.28 -6.46
N VAL A 178 14.63 -1.93 -5.67
CA VAL A 178 15.20 -1.37 -4.44
C VAL A 178 16.45 -0.57 -4.79
N GLY A 179 16.41 0.72 -4.53
CA GLY A 179 17.48 1.65 -4.89
C GLY A 179 18.20 2.25 -3.68
N ARG A 180 19.29 2.95 -3.96
CA ARG A 180 20.07 3.70 -2.99
C ARG A 180 19.65 5.17 -2.99
N TRP A 181 19.61 5.76 -1.80
CA TRP A 181 19.34 7.18 -1.63
C TRP A 181 20.41 7.84 -0.80
N THR A 182 20.52 9.15 -0.90
CA THR A 182 21.51 9.93 -0.13
C THR A 182 21.49 9.61 1.35
N GLN A 183 22.62 9.82 2.03
CA GLN A 183 22.81 9.59 3.46
C GLN A 183 22.70 8.12 3.87
N GLY A 184 23.06 7.18 3.00
CA GLY A 184 22.98 5.75 3.30
C GLY A 184 21.57 5.18 3.38
N ARG A 185 20.56 5.95 2.94
CA ARG A 185 19.16 5.51 2.95
C ARG A 185 18.84 4.61 1.76
N VAL A 186 17.79 3.83 1.91
CA VAL A 186 17.20 3.01 0.85
C VAL A 186 15.98 3.69 0.28
N VAL A 187 15.70 3.46 -1.00
CA VAL A 187 14.41 3.79 -1.63
C VAL A 187 13.73 2.53 -2.13
N PHE A 188 12.50 2.32 -1.70
CA PHE A 188 11.60 1.28 -2.19
C PHE A 188 10.66 1.92 -3.22
N TRP A 189 10.79 1.52 -4.49
CA TRP A 189 9.98 2.08 -5.56
C TRP A 189 8.62 1.39 -5.67
N TYR A 190 7.57 2.19 -5.73
CA TYR A 190 6.21 1.74 -6.00
C TYR A 190 5.91 1.93 -7.48
N ILE A 191 5.86 0.82 -8.20
CA ILE A 191 5.68 0.77 -9.63
C ILE A 191 4.39 -0.01 -9.90
N ASP A 192 3.53 0.53 -10.76
CA ASP A 192 2.26 -0.11 -11.11
C ASP A 192 2.45 -1.30 -12.07
N GLU A 193 1.40 -2.04 -12.31
CA GLU A 193 1.39 -3.21 -13.19
C GLU A 193 1.78 -2.91 -14.63
N GLN A 194 1.67 -1.64 -15.06
CA GLN A 194 2.10 -1.17 -16.38
C GLN A 194 3.56 -0.68 -16.38
N GLY A 195 4.29 -0.88 -15.30
CA GLY A 195 5.69 -0.47 -15.16
C GLY A 195 5.90 1.03 -14.99
N ARG A 196 4.89 1.79 -14.57
CA ARG A 196 4.98 3.24 -14.34
C ARG A 196 5.32 3.50 -12.88
N PRO A 197 6.43 4.20 -12.58
CA PRO A 197 6.75 4.56 -11.20
C PRO A 197 5.73 5.57 -10.65
N ARG A 198 5.09 5.21 -9.55
CA ARG A 198 4.05 6.03 -8.90
C ARG A 198 4.54 6.71 -7.64
N GLY A 199 5.61 6.21 -7.04
CA GLY A 199 6.19 6.73 -5.84
C GLY A 199 7.47 6.00 -5.46
N GLY A 200 8.19 6.55 -4.48
CA GLY A 200 9.33 5.91 -3.85
C GLY A 200 9.34 6.26 -2.38
N LYS A 201 9.35 5.26 -1.52
CA LYS A 201 9.44 5.40 -0.07
C LYS A 201 10.90 5.34 0.34
N ILE A 202 11.41 6.42 0.91
CA ILE A 202 12.78 6.54 1.38
C ILE A 202 12.80 6.23 2.85
N MET A 203 13.67 5.30 3.26
CA MET A 203 13.77 4.86 4.65
C MET A 203 15.20 4.82 5.13
N THR A 204 15.37 5.09 6.44
CA THR A 204 16.64 4.95 7.16
C THR A 204 16.63 3.68 7.99
N TYR A 205 17.67 2.87 7.83
CA TYR A 205 17.88 1.65 8.61
C TYR A 205 19.19 1.75 9.41
N LEU A 206 19.24 0.98 10.50
CA LEU A 206 20.44 0.76 11.29
C LEU A 206 21.27 -0.37 10.67
N PRO A 207 22.58 -0.48 11.01
CA PRO A 207 23.43 -1.56 10.52
C PRO A 207 22.98 -2.98 10.90
N ASP A 208 22.13 -3.12 11.90
CA ASP A 208 21.53 -4.38 12.33
C ASP A 208 20.21 -4.71 11.58
N GLY A 209 19.80 -3.86 10.63
CA GLY A 209 18.59 -4.04 9.84
C GLY A 209 17.30 -3.57 10.51
N HIS A 210 17.38 -2.99 11.70
CA HIS A 210 16.23 -2.35 12.33
C HIS A 210 15.96 -0.98 11.71
N ARG A 211 14.68 -0.61 11.67
CA ARG A 211 14.30 0.74 11.23
C ARG A 211 14.82 1.78 12.22
N TYR A 212 15.42 2.84 11.70
CA TYR A 212 15.79 3.97 12.52
C TYR A 212 14.52 4.76 12.94
N HIS A 213 14.42 5.09 14.22
CA HIS A 213 13.38 5.95 14.77
C HIS A 213 14.00 7.28 15.18
N GLU A 214 13.57 8.35 14.51
CA GLU A 214 14.06 9.69 14.77
C GLU A 214 13.67 10.21 16.17
N LYS A 215 14.53 10.99 16.77
CA LYS A 215 14.23 11.77 17.98
C LYS A 215 13.62 13.12 17.59
N LYS A 216 12.95 13.77 18.54
CA LYS A 216 12.40 15.11 18.32
C LYS A 216 13.47 16.08 17.82
N GLY A 217 13.24 16.72 16.68
CA GLY A 217 14.15 17.67 16.04
C GLY A 217 15.11 17.05 15.01
N GLU A 218 15.08 15.74 14.82
CA GLU A 218 15.82 15.07 13.76
C GLU A 218 14.98 14.98 12.48
N PRO A 219 15.60 14.90 11.29
CA PRO A 219 14.89 14.65 10.04
C PRO A 219 14.14 13.32 10.07
N ASN A 220 13.01 13.28 9.41
CA ASN A 220 12.16 12.09 9.34
C ASN A 220 12.94 10.87 8.80
N SER A 221 12.88 9.77 9.54
CA SER A 221 13.46 8.49 9.15
C SER A 221 12.77 7.86 7.94
N THR A 222 11.55 8.28 7.67
CA THR A 222 10.73 7.85 6.53
C THR A 222 10.18 9.07 5.81
N THR A 223 10.35 9.10 4.50
CA THR A 223 9.80 10.13 3.63
C THR A 223 9.49 9.55 2.24
N TRP A 224 8.90 10.35 1.37
CA TRP A 224 8.58 9.95 0.00
C TRP A 224 9.30 10.85 -0.99
N ILE A 225 9.65 10.30 -2.16
CA ILE A 225 10.33 11.04 -3.23
C ILE A 225 9.54 12.30 -3.63
N HIS A 226 8.22 12.21 -3.72
CA HIS A 226 7.39 13.34 -4.12
C HIS A 226 7.37 14.50 -3.10
N TYR A 227 7.84 14.27 -1.86
CA TYR A 227 8.04 15.35 -0.88
C TYR A 227 9.49 15.88 -0.88
N GLN A 228 10.37 15.30 -1.67
CA GLN A 228 11.76 15.78 -1.75
C GLN A 228 11.84 17.10 -2.54
N ARG A 229 12.88 17.85 -2.27
CA ARG A 229 13.17 19.12 -2.92
C ARG A 229 14.43 19.02 -3.75
N GLY A 230 14.44 19.68 -4.89
CA GLY A 230 15.59 19.80 -5.76
C GLY A 230 16.63 20.79 -5.23
N LYS A 231 17.69 20.99 -6.02
CA LYS A 231 18.86 21.82 -5.69
C LYS A 231 18.52 23.23 -5.23
N TYR A 232 17.45 23.81 -5.76
CA TYR A 232 17.05 25.19 -5.45
C TYR A 232 15.82 25.25 -4.53
N GLY A 233 15.55 24.16 -3.81
CA GLY A 233 14.45 24.10 -2.86
C GLY A 233 13.04 23.89 -3.46
N GLN A 234 12.93 23.82 -4.80
CA GLN A 234 11.67 23.52 -5.48
C GLN A 234 11.23 22.08 -5.21
N PRO A 235 9.94 21.79 -5.09
CA PRO A 235 9.44 20.41 -5.03
C PRO A 235 9.89 19.61 -6.26
N LEU A 236 10.26 18.34 -6.09
CA LEU A 236 10.55 17.45 -7.22
C LEU A 236 9.28 17.08 -7.99
N CYS A 237 8.13 17.08 -7.33
CA CYS A 237 6.82 16.80 -7.92
C CYS A 237 5.84 17.90 -7.53
N ASP A 238 5.02 18.36 -8.46
CA ASP A 238 3.92 19.26 -8.16
C ASP A 238 2.70 18.49 -7.64
N MET A 239 2.64 18.30 -6.32
CA MET A 239 1.53 17.60 -5.66
C MET A 239 0.19 18.35 -5.73
N LYS A 240 0.18 19.61 -6.21
CA LYS A 240 -1.07 20.33 -6.48
C LYS A 240 -1.69 19.88 -7.79
N ALA A 241 -0.86 19.56 -8.80
CA ALA A 241 -1.30 19.12 -10.12
C ALA A 241 -1.59 17.62 -10.19
N TYR A 242 -1.05 16.82 -9.26
CA TYR A 242 -1.13 15.37 -9.31
C TYR A 242 -1.77 14.76 -8.06
N SER A 243 -2.49 13.66 -8.23
CA SER A 243 -2.94 12.78 -7.16
C SER A 243 -1.92 11.65 -6.96
N TYR A 244 -1.79 11.21 -5.72
CA TYR A 244 -0.99 10.04 -5.36
C TYR A 244 -1.92 8.87 -5.00
N ARG A 245 -1.75 7.75 -5.69
CA ARG A 245 -2.41 6.49 -5.34
C ARG A 245 -1.40 5.58 -4.68
N HIS A 246 -1.71 5.15 -3.47
CA HIS A 246 -0.91 4.14 -2.81
C HIS A 246 -1.10 2.78 -3.49
N LEU A 247 0.02 2.12 -3.81
CA LEU A 247 0.05 0.79 -4.44
C LEU A 247 0.64 -0.22 -3.45
N LEU A 248 0.51 -1.50 -3.76
CA LEU A 248 1.34 -2.51 -3.12
C LEU A 248 2.77 -2.42 -3.68
N PHE A 249 3.76 -2.45 -2.80
CA PHE A 249 5.16 -2.60 -3.20
C PHE A 249 5.34 -3.94 -3.91
N GLY A 250 5.99 -3.94 -5.07
CA GLY A 250 6.12 -5.14 -5.91
C GLY A 250 4.99 -5.34 -6.93
N SER A 251 3.97 -4.45 -7.03
CA SER A 251 2.83 -4.60 -7.96
C SER A 251 3.22 -4.82 -9.41
N HIS A 252 4.33 -4.24 -9.88
CA HIS A 252 4.83 -4.41 -11.26
C HIS A 252 5.21 -5.86 -11.60
N LEU A 253 5.43 -6.71 -10.58
CA LEU A 253 5.73 -8.12 -10.77
C LEU A 253 4.48 -8.98 -11.02
N LEU A 254 3.28 -8.45 -10.77
CA LEU A 254 2.02 -9.17 -10.94
C LEU A 254 1.82 -9.64 -12.39
N ASN A 255 2.08 -8.78 -13.37
CA ASN A 255 1.95 -9.14 -14.78
C ASN A 255 3.05 -10.09 -15.24
N ARG A 256 4.23 -10.01 -14.64
CA ARG A 256 5.36 -10.92 -14.94
C ARG A 256 5.10 -12.33 -14.42
N TYR A 257 4.40 -12.46 -13.28
CA TYR A 257 4.10 -13.73 -12.64
C TYR A 257 2.57 -13.93 -12.48
N PRO A 258 1.83 -14.11 -13.58
CA PRO A 258 0.36 -14.08 -13.57
C PRO A 258 -0.28 -15.24 -12.82
N LYS A 259 0.42 -16.36 -12.62
CA LYS A 259 -0.08 -17.55 -11.93
C LYS A 259 0.40 -17.67 -10.49
N ALA A 260 1.29 -16.79 -10.04
CA ALA A 260 1.85 -16.86 -8.71
C ALA A 260 0.78 -16.64 -7.63
N THR A 261 0.88 -17.37 -6.55
CA THR A 261 0.20 -17.06 -5.29
C THR A 261 0.74 -15.73 -4.75
N VAL A 262 -0.15 -14.81 -4.39
CA VAL A 262 0.24 -13.50 -3.87
C VAL A 262 0.25 -13.54 -2.36
N ASN A 263 1.39 -13.20 -1.76
CA ASN A 263 1.57 -13.06 -0.32
C ASN A 263 1.69 -11.57 0.01
N ILE A 264 0.83 -11.06 0.90
CA ILE A 264 0.83 -9.65 1.28
C ILE A 264 1.27 -9.52 2.73
N VAL A 265 2.29 -8.70 2.95
CA VAL A 265 2.85 -8.33 4.26
C VAL A 265 2.73 -6.83 4.53
N GLU A 266 3.08 -6.39 5.73
CA GLU A 266 3.00 -4.96 6.07
C GLU A 266 4.15 -4.16 5.49
N SER A 267 5.40 -4.59 5.66
CA SER A 267 6.58 -3.80 5.31
C SER A 267 7.29 -4.26 4.04
N GLU A 268 7.94 -3.32 3.35
CA GLU A 268 8.76 -3.57 2.16
C GLU A 268 9.96 -4.46 2.50
N LYS A 269 10.56 -4.27 3.69
CA LYS A 269 11.64 -5.10 4.21
C LYS A 269 11.20 -6.55 4.29
N THR A 270 10.04 -6.79 4.89
CA THR A 270 9.46 -8.13 5.06
C THR A 270 9.20 -8.80 3.72
N ALA A 271 8.59 -8.09 2.75
CA ALA A 271 8.35 -8.63 1.41
C ALA A 271 9.66 -9.04 0.73
N LEU A 272 10.70 -8.22 0.83
CA LEU A 272 11.99 -8.49 0.22
C LEU A 272 12.70 -9.68 0.88
N ILE A 273 12.72 -9.75 2.22
CA ILE A 273 13.32 -10.87 2.97
C ILE A 273 12.63 -12.19 2.60
N CYS A 274 11.30 -12.19 2.59
CA CYS A 274 10.54 -13.36 2.18
C CYS A 274 10.81 -13.76 0.72
N ALA A 275 10.89 -12.79 -0.20
CA ALA A 275 11.20 -13.06 -1.61
C ALA A 275 12.60 -13.67 -1.77
N ILE A 276 13.60 -13.19 -1.03
CA ILE A 276 14.95 -13.77 -1.04
C ILE A 276 14.93 -15.16 -0.41
N ALA A 277 14.29 -15.34 0.74
CA ALA A 277 14.27 -16.60 1.46
C ALA A 277 13.53 -17.69 0.69
N TYR A 278 12.34 -17.42 0.23
CA TYR A 278 11.52 -18.39 -0.49
C TYR A 278 11.97 -18.61 -1.93
N GLY A 279 12.48 -17.60 -2.63
CA GLY A 279 12.76 -17.63 -4.05
C GLY A 279 11.52 -18.00 -4.86
N HIS A 280 11.67 -18.25 -6.15
CA HIS A 280 10.57 -18.72 -6.99
C HIS A 280 9.37 -17.74 -7.03
N PRO A 281 9.58 -16.49 -7.47
CA PRO A 281 8.51 -15.50 -7.56
C PRO A 281 7.38 -15.92 -8.50
N GLU A 282 7.65 -16.88 -9.41
CA GLU A 282 6.66 -17.51 -10.29
C GLU A 282 5.66 -18.39 -9.53
N GLN A 283 5.99 -18.83 -8.32
CA GLN A 283 5.11 -19.61 -7.45
C GLN A 283 4.55 -18.77 -6.33
N ASN A 284 5.40 -17.98 -5.67
CA ASN A 284 5.08 -17.19 -4.47
C ASN A 284 5.61 -15.76 -4.62
N LEU A 285 4.72 -14.83 -4.94
CA LEU A 285 5.04 -13.43 -5.10
C LEU A 285 4.74 -12.70 -3.79
N TRP A 286 5.75 -12.01 -3.25
CA TRP A 286 5.63 -11.25 -2.01
C TRP A 286 5.45 -9.77 -2.28
N LEU A 287 4.36 -9.19 -1.77
CA LEU A 287 4.01 -7.79 -1.92
C LEU A 287 3.87 -7.14 -0.54
N ALA A 288 4.08 -5.82 -0.44
CA ALA A 288 3.85 -5.12 0.82
C ALA A 288 2.84 -3.98 0.67
N CYS A 289 2.00 -3.79 1.70
CA CYS A 289 1.10 -2.64 1.75
C CYS A 289 1.79 -1.35 2.23
N GLY A 290 3.00 -1.44 2.82
CA GLY A 290 3.78 -0.29 3.25
C GLY A 290 3.50 0.19 4.68
N GLY A 291 2.74 -0.59 5.45
CA GLY A 291 2.43 -0.39 6.87
C GLY A 291 0.97 -0.68 7.20
N LEU A 292 0.68 -0.89 8.49
CA LEU A 292 -0.63 -1.29 9.00
C LEU A 292 -1.81 -0.43 8.48
N GLY A 293 -1.63 0.88 8.41
CA GLY A 293 -2.67 1.82 7.96
C GLY A 293 -2.95 1.78 6.46
N PHE A 294 -2.02 1.24 5.66
CA PHE A 294 -2.09 1.24 4.19
C PHE A 294 -2.71 -0.03 3.61
N PHE A 295 -3.00 -1.04 4.42
CA PHE A 295 -3.76 -2.19 3.98
C PHE A 295 -5.19 -1.77 3.62
N LYS A 296 -5.60 -1.96 2.36
CA LYS A 296 -6.91 -1.57 1.84
C LYS A 296 -7.50 -2.66 0.95
N LEU A 297 -8.82 -2.79 0.97
CA LEU A 297 -9.54 -3.76 0.14
C LEU A 297 -9.41 -3.47 -1.36
N GLU A 298 -9.20 -2.21 -1.75
CA GLU A 298 -8.97 -1.81 -3.14
C GLU A 298 -7.70 -2.45 -3.75
N HIS A 299 -6.73 -2.87 -2.92
CA HIS A 299 -5.54 -3.58 -3.36
C HIS A 299 -5.80 -5.08 -3.60
N ILE A 300 -6.73 -5.67 -2.84
CA ILE A 300 -7.01 -7.11 -2.86
C ILE A 300 -8.03 -7.45 -3.93
N LYS A 301 -9.04 -6.62 -4.10
CA LYS A 301 -10.16 -6.90 -5.01
C LYS A 301 -9.72 -7.20 -6.45
N PRO A 302 -8.82 -6.42 -7.09
CA PRO A 302 -8.33 -6.76 -8.44
C PRO A 302 -7.60 -8.11 -8.49
N LEU A 303 -6.90 -8.49 -7.40
CA LEU A 303 -6.21 -9.77 -7.32
C LEU A 303 -7.19 -10.94 -7.23
N ILE A 304 -8.29 -10.78 -6.46
CA ILE A 304 -9.38 -11.75 -6.40
C ILE A 304 -10.04 -11.90 -7.78
N ASP A 305 -10.37 -10.77 -8.40
CA ASP A 305 -11.04 -10.72 -9.70
C ASP A 305 -10.18 -11.36 -10.81
N SER A 306 -8.86 -11.30 -10.69
CA SER A 306 -7.90 -11.99 -11.58
C SER A 306 -7.75 -13.50 -11.30
N GLY A 307 -8.49 -14.04 -10.32
CA GLY A 307 -8.48 -15.46 -9.97
C GLY A 307 -7.28 -15.93 -9.14
N ARG A 308 -6.48 -15.02 -8.61
CA ARG A 308 -5.28 -15.35 -7.81
C ARG A 308 -5.65 -15.87 -6.44
N ARG A 309 -4.80 -16.75 -5.91
CA ARG A 309 -4.80 -17.11 -4.49
C ARG A 309 -4.00 -16.07 -3.73
N ILE A 310 -4.52 -15.60 -2.59
CA ILE A 310 -3.95 -14.52 -1.79
C ILE A 310 -3.76 -15.01 -0.37
N TRP A 311 -2.54 -14.85 0.15
CA TRP A 311 -2.22 -15.06 1.54
C TRP A 311 -1.89 -13.72 2.19
N LEU A 312 -2.48 -13.46 3.34
CA LEU A 312 -2.27 -12.25 4.14
C LEU A 312 -1.49 -12.62 5.39
N TRP A 313 -0.38 -11.93 5.59
CA TRP A 313 0.57 -12.15 6.67
C TRP A 313 0.71 -10.88 7.52
N PRO A 314 -0.29 -10.54 8.36
CA PRO A 314 -0.18 -9.38 9.23
C PRO A 314 0.93 -9.57 10.26
N ASP A 315 1.53 -8.47 10.68
CA ASP A 315 2.36 -8.44 11.88
C ASP A 315 1.51 -8.86 13.10
N LYS A 316 2.15 -9.37 14.14
CA LYS A 316 1.42 -9.91 15.30
C LYS A 316 0.44 -8.93 15.93
N ASP A 317 0.78 -7.64 15.99
CA ASP A 317 -0.09 -6.56 16.47
C ASP A 317 -1.12 -6.07 15.43
N GLY A 318 -0.94 -6.40 14.15
CA GLY A 318 -1.80 -6.02 13.03
C GLY A 318 -3.00 -6.93 12.77
N VAL A 319 -3.03 -8.13 13.34
CA VAL A 319 -4.01 -9.19 13.05
C VAL A 319 -5.46 -8.72 13.16
N LYS A 320 -5.80 -8.05 14.25
CA LYS A 320 -7.16 -7.56 14.48
C LYS A 320 -7.58 -6.54 13.43
N ALA A 321 -6.70 -5.56 13.16
CA ALA A 321 -6.99 -4.48 12.21
C ALA A 321 -7.19 -5.01 10.78
N TRP A 322 -6.43 -6.03 10.37
CA TRP A 322 -6.59 -6.65 9.06
C TRP A 322 -7.87 -7.50 8.99
N ARG A 323 -8.17 -8.25 10.05
CA ARG A 323 -9.41 -9.06 10.14
C ARG A 323 -10.66 -8.19 10.03
N ASP A 324 -10.69 -7.08 10.76
CA ASP A 324 -11.83 -6.16 10.75
C ASP A 324 -12.08 -5.59 9.34
N LYS A 325 -11.02 -5.29 8.59
CA LYS A 325 -11.11 -4.85 7.18
C LYS A 325 -11.60 -5.95 6.23
N LEU A 326 -11.26 -7.21 6.51
CA LEU A 326 -11.63 -8.36 5.67
C LEU A 326 -13.07 -8.83 5.87
N ASN A 327 -13.74 -8.46 6.96
CA ASN A 327 -15.10 -8.93 7.26
C ASN A 327 -16.13 -8.65 6.14
N SER A 328 -15.82 -7.73 5.22
CA SER A 328 -16.64 -7.44 4.04
C SER A 328 -16.24 -8.22 2.78
N VAL A 329 -15.18 -9.04 2.84
CA VAL A 329 -14.66 -9.81 1.71
C VAL A 329 -14.91 -11.29 1.93
N LEU A 330 -15.93 -11.80 1.28
CA LEU A 330 -16.19 -13.24 1.22
C LEU A 330 -15.51 -13.80 -0.04
N SER A 331 -14.36 -14.44 0.12
CA SER A 331 -13.68 -15.13 -0.97
C SER A 331 -12.85 -16.31 -0.42
N ASP A 332 -13.03 -17.47 -1.02
CA ASP A 332 -12.25 -18.67 -0.78
C ASP A 332 -10.78 -18.56 -1.26
N ARG A 333 -10.50 -17.51 -1.99
CA ARG A 333 -9.15 -17.21 -2.51
C ARG A 333 -8.29 -16.43 -1.56
N VAL A 334 -8.86 -15.84 -0.50
CA VAL A 334 -8.14 -15.02 0.48
C VAL A 334 -8.01 -15.78 1.79
N THR A 335 -6.78 -16.06 2.19
CA THR A 335 -6.47 -16.68 3.47
C THR A 335 -5.60 -15.74 4.29
N MET A 336 -6.00 -15.43 5.52
CA MET A 336 -5.15 -14.74 6.47
C MET A 336 -4.53 -15.78 7.41
N THR A 337 -3.21 -15.77 7.52
CA THR A 337 -2.48 -16.70 8.39
C THR A 337 -1.68 -15.95 9.46
N THR A 338 -1.75 -16.45 10.67
CA THR A 338 -0.89 -16.05 11.79
C THR A 338 -0.13 -17.25 12.33
N LYS A 339 -0.56 -18.44 11.94
CA LYS A 339 -0.13 -19.69 12.52
C LYS A 339 1.39 -19.89 12.45
N PHE A 340 2.02 -19.51 11.32
CA PHE A 340 3.48 -19.62 11.19
C PHE A 340 4.20 -18.72 12.23
N ILE A 341 3.71 -17.50 12.43
CA ILE A 341 4.27 -16.58 13.43
C ILE A 341 4.01 -17.13 14.84
N ASP A 342 2.77 -17.50 15.15
CA ASP A 342 2.38 -17.98 16.47
C ASP A 342 3.15 -19.24 16.92
N ASP A 343 3.40 -20.17 16.00
CA ASP A 343 4.07 -21.43 16.30
C ASP A 343 5.60 -21.33 16.37
N ASN A 344 6.18 -20.30 15.78
CA ASN A 344 7.62 -20.09 15.73
C ASN A 344 8.09 -18.85 16.51
N TRP A 345 7.17 -18.04 17.02
CA TRP A 345 7.49 -16.84 17.77
C TRP A 345 8.25 -17.15 19.06
N LYS A 346 9.22 -16.30 19.40
CA LYS A 346 9.94 -16.31 20.66
C LYS A 346 9.95 -14.91 21.27
N PRO A 347 10.12 -14.75 22.60
CA PRO A 347 10.14 -13.44 23.26
C PRO A 347 11.17 -12.46 22.66
N GLU A 348 12.30 -12.95 22.17
CA GLU A 348 13.33 -12.16 21.51
C GLU A 348 12.87 -11.52 20.19
N ASP A 349 11.88 -12.10 19.51
CA ASP A 349 11.30 -11.54 18.27
C ASP A 349 10.45 -10.29 18.55
N GLY A 350 10.03 -10.07 19.80
CA GLY A 350 9.23 -8.94 20.24
C GLY A 350 7.72 -9.10 19.96
N GLU A 351 6.94 -8.16 20.50
CA GLU A 351 5.47 -8.21 20.39
C GLU A 351 4.92 -7.83 19.01
N LYS A 352 5.75 -7.17 18.18
CA LYS A 352 5.41 -6.74 16.82
C LYS A 352 6.06 -7.61 15.75
N ALA A 353 6.45 -8.82 16.13
CA ALA A 353 7.12 -9.73 15.22
C ALA A 353 6.31 -10.00 13.96
N ASP A 354 7.01 -10.05 12.86
CA ASP A 354 6.50 -10.44 11.55
C ASP A 354 7.14 -11.74 11.04
N VAL A 355 6.76 -12.19 9.86
CA VAL A 355 7.32 -13.40 9.25
C VAL A 355 8.82 -13.25 8.96
N ALA A 356 9.30 -12.05 8.66
CA ALA A 356 10.72 -11.82 8.37
C ALA A 356 11.59 -11.91 9.63
N ASP A 357 11.11 -11.52 10.80
CA ASP A 357 11.86 -11.62 12.06
C ASP A 357 12.19 -13.09 12.37
N ILE A 358 11.21 -13.97 12.17
CA ILE A 358 11.40 -15.41 12.34
C ILE A 358 12.39 -15.98 11.32
N ILE A 359 12.27 -15.56 10.04
CA ILE A 359 13.20 -15.97 8.99
C ILE A 359 14.62 -15.47 9.28
N LEU A 360 14.78 -14.22 9.68
CA LEU A 360 16.08 -13.63 10.03
C LEU A 360 16.74 -14.35 11.19
N ARG A 361 16.00 -14.66 12.24
CA ARG A 361 16.49 -15.45 13.37
C ARG A 361 16.95 -16.84 12.90
N HIS A 362 16.19 -17.49 12.03
CA HIS A 362 16.58 -18.78 11.47
C HIS A 362 17.82 -18.71 10.59
N ILE A 363 17.97 -17.64 9.80
CA ILE A 363 19.17 -17.42 8.96
C ILE A 363 20.40 -17.23 9.84
N GLN A 364 20.28 -16.46 10.91
CA GLN A 364 21.38 -16.17 11.83
C GLN A 364 21.70 -17.36 12.75
N HIS A 365 20.67 -18.08 13.20
CA HIS A 365 20.74 -19.20 14.13
C HIS A 365 19.91 -20.37 13.58
N PRO A 366 20.49 -21.24 12.72
CA PRO A 366 19.76 -22.34 12.10
C PRO A 366 19.09 -23.22 13.12
N GLU A 367 17.79 -23.13 13.23
CA GLU A 367 16.94 -23.92 14.10
C GLU A 367 15.86 -24.61 13.26
N THR A 368 15.21 -25.63 13.85
CA THR A 368 14.06 -26.24 13.19
C THR A 368 12.87 -25.28 13.25
N ILE A 369 12.43 -24.80 12.10
CA ILE A 369 11.17 -24.07 11.96
C ILE A 369 10.03 -25.09 11.85
N LYS A 370 8.94 -24.87 12.61
CA LYS A 370 7.72 -25.66 12.48
C LYS A 370 6.97 -25.26 11.23
N ASN A 371 6.80 -26.18 10.32
CA ASN A 371 6.05 -26.00 9.07
C ASN A 371 4.63 -26.56 9.23
N HIS A 372 3.67 -25.89 8.62
CA HIS A 372 2.28 -26.32 8.58
C HIS A 372 1.89 -26.73 7.17
N THR A 373 1.15 -27.84 7.06
CA THR A 373 0.56 -28.26 5.80
C THR A 373 -0.45 -27.22 5.32
N GLY A 374 -0.23 -26.67 4.11
CA GLY A 374 -1.13 -25.70 3.49
C GLY A 374 -0.64 -24.25 3.50
N ASP A 375 0.27 -23.87 4.38
CA ASP A 375 0.92 -22.57 4.30
C ASP A 375 1.99 -22.57 3.19
N PRO A 376 2.31 -21.41 2.58
CA PRO A 376 3.53 -21.26 1.80
C PRO A 376 4.69 -21.70 2.68
N GLN A 377 5.33 -22.81 2.31
CA GLN A 377 6.36 -23.40 3.17
C GLN A 377 7.60 -22.53 3.17
N PRO A 378 8.18 -22.20 4.35
CA PRO A 378 9.51 -21.63 4.37
C PRO A 378 10.48 -22.66 3.74
N PRO A 379 11.55 -22.18 3.11
CA PRO A 379 12.47 -23.06 2.42
C PRO A 379 13.10 -24.05 3.39
N THR A 380 12.72 -25.32 3.27
CA THR A 380 13.40 -26.41 3.96
C THR A 380 14.66 -26.76 3.18
N LYS A 381 15.71 -27.24 3.85
CA LYS A 381 16.94 -27.72 3.16
C LYS A 381 16.64 -28.71 2.03
N LEU A 382 15.55 -29.47 2.14
CA LEU A 382 15.15 -30.47 1.15
C LEU A 382 14.49 -29.85 -0.10
N ALA A 383 13.63 -28.85 0.04
CA ALA A 383 13.04 -28.12 -1.08
C ALA A 383 14.11 -27.34 -1.87
N MET A 384 15.18 -26.97 -1.21
CA MET A 384 16.32 -26.26 -1.79
C MET A 384 17.29 -27.16 -2.52
N ALA A 385 17.46 -28.42 -2.11
CA ALA A 385 18.28 -29.39 -2.80
C ALA A 385 17.73 -29.72 -4.22
N VAL A 386 16.41 -29.67 -4.38
CA VAL A 386 15.76 -29.85 -5.71
C VAL A 386 15.97 -28.63 -6.62
N SER A 387 16.07 -27.42 -6.04
CA SER A 387 16.38 -26.18 -6.77
C SER A 387 17.85 -26.06 -7.18
N ALA A 388 18.77 -26.66 -6.42
CA ALA A 388 20.21 -26.63 -6.71
C ALA A 388 20.61 -27.44 -7.97
N ALA A 389 19.72 -28.27 -8.49
CA ALA A 389 19.94 -29.02 -9.73
C ALA A 389 19.68 -28.20 -11.01
N ALA A 390 19.14 -27.01 -10.89
CA ALA A 390 18.89 -26.10 -12.02
C ALA A 390 19.94 -24.97 -12.06
N THR A 391 21.21 -25.32 -12.28
CA THR A 391 22.24 -24.39 -12.73
C THR A 391 22.03 -24.08 -14.18
N THR A 392 21.20 -23.12 -14.51
CA THR A 392 21.13 -22.52 -15.83
C THR A 392 21.48 -21.03 -15.71
N GLU A 393 22.21 -20.54 -16.70
CA GLU A 393 22.56 -19.14 -16.91
C GLU A 393 21.35 -18.22 -16.62
N PRO A 394 21.57 -16.97 -16.18
CA PRO A 394 20.48 -16.05 -15.86
C PRO A 394 19.51 -15.96 -17.04
N HIS A 395 18.30 -16.47 -16.83
CA HIS A 395 17.30 -16.54 -17.88
C HIS A 395 16.76 -15.15 -18.19
N LYS A 396 16.86 -14.75 -19.45
CA LYS A 396 16.30 -13.51 -19.97
C LYS A 396 14.79 -13.49 -19.70
N PRO A 397 14.27 -12.46 -19.02
CA PRO A 397 12.83 -12.33 -18.81
C PRO A 397 12.06 -12.07 -20.11
N ASP A 398 10.88 -12.69 -20.26
CA ASP A 398 9.99 -12.41 -21.39
C ASP A 398 9.60 -10.93 -21.45
N GLY A 399 9.69 -10.34 -22.64
CA GLY A 399 9.33 -8.93 -22.87
C GLY A 399 10.48 -7.92 -22.76
N ILE A 400 11.70 -8.38 -22.48
CA ILE A 400 12.92 -7.57 -22.59
C ILE A 400 13.61 -7.92 -23.90
N SER A 401 14.07 -6.92 -24.67
CA SER A 401 14.81 -7.15 -25.91
C SER A 401 16.17 -7.79 -25.62
N ASP A 402 16.77 -8.49 -26.61
CA ASP A 402 18.10 -9.10 -26.46
C ASP A 402 19.17 -8.02 -26.23
N GLU A 403 18.97 -6.83 -26.77
CA GLU A 403 19.85 -5.68 -26.59
C GLU A 403 19.80 -5.16 -25.16
N GLU A 404 18.59 -4.99 -24.58
CA GLU A 404 18.41 -4.57 -23.18
C GLU A 404 18.95 -5.61 -22.20
N TRP A 405 18.77 -6.90 -22.49
CA TRP A 405 19.31 -7.98 -21.65
C TRP A 405 20.84 -8.05 -21.72
N THR A 406 21.39 -7.92 -22.90
CA THR A 406 22.86 -7.89 -23.11
C THR A 406 23.50 -6.69 -22.42
N GLU A 407 22.86 -5.51 -22.49
CA GLU A 407 23.32 -4.30 -21.80
C GLU A 407 23.21 -4.45 -20.28
N HIS A 408 22.18 -5.13 -19.82
CA HIS A 408 22.00 -5.47 -18.41
C HIS A 408 23.14 -6.38 -17.89
N LEU A 409 23.48 -7.46 -18.64
CA LEU A 409 24.56 -8.36 -18.27
C LEU A 409 25.94 -7.65 -18.31
N LYS A 410 26.16 -6.78 -19.28
CA LYS A 410 27.37 -5.93 -19.33
C LYS A 410 27.44 -4.99 -18.13
N THR A 411 26.31 -4.42 -17.71
CA THR A 411 26.25 -3.54 -16.53
C THR A 411 26.58 -4.30 -15.25
N ILE A 412 26.09 -5.53 -15.09
CA ILE A 412 26.46 -6.39 -13.96
C ILE A 412 27.94 -6.73 -13.99
N ALA A 413 28.49 -7.09 -15.15
CA ALA A 413 29.90 -7.40 -15.31
C ALA A 413 30.79 -6.18 -15.02
N ALA A 414 30.42 -4.98 -15.51
CA ALA A 414 31.13 -3.74 -15.26
C ALA A 414 31.11 -3.33 -13.80
N ILE A 415 30.01 -3.58 -13.08
CA ILE A 415 29.93 -3.36 -11.62
C ILE A 415 30.90 -4.28 -10.88
N HIS A 416 31.02 -5.55 -11.30
CA HIS A 416 31.99 -6.47 -10.72
C HIS A 416 33.44 -6.04 -10.97
N GLU A 417 33.77 -5.66 -12.20
CA GLU A 417 35.10 -5.24 -12.59
C GLU A 417 35.52 -3.93 -11.89
N TRP A 418 34.61 -2.99 -11.76
CA TRP A 418 34.89 -1.72 -11.08
C TRP A 418 35.10 -1.89 -9.57
N THR A 419 34.32 -2.78 -8.92
CA THR A 419 34.45 -3.07 -7.48
C THR A 419 35.77 -3.76 -7.14
N GLU A 420 36.32 -4.56 -8.08
CA GLU A 420 37.62 -5.20 -7.90
C GLU A 420 38.80 -4.20 -8.07
N VAL A 421 38.66 -3.18 -8.93
CA VAL A 421 39.75 -2.25 -9.30
C VAL A 421 39.84 -1.02 -8.38
N HIS A 422 38.70 -0.53 -7.86
CA HIS A 422 38.65 0.80 -7.22
C HIS A 422 38.26 0.80 -5.74
N GLY A 423 38.23 -0.35 -5.09
CA GLY A 423 37.79 -0.54 -3.71
C GLY A 423 38.09 0.64 -2.79
N ASP A 424 37.12 1.40 -2.39
CA ASP A 424 37.08 2.41 -1.32
C ASP A 424 37.40 3.89 -1.68
N GLU A 425 37.56 4.30 -2.93
CA GLU A 425 37.68 5.74 -3.21
C GLU A 425 36.33 6.47 -3.08
N PRO A 426 36.29 7.63 -2.39
CA PRO A 426 35.05 8.35 -2.19
C PRO A 426 34.63 9.04 -3.48
N PHE A 427 33.58 8.55 -4.10
CA PHE A 427 32.89 9.26 -5.18
C PHE A 427 32.24 10.53 -4.60
N LEU A 428 32.60 11.69 -5.18
CA LEU A 428 31.95 12.96 -4.82
C LEU A 428 30.48 12.89 -5.22
N ASP A 429 29.62 12.75 -4.23
CA ASP A 429 28.17 12.63 -4.38
C ASP A 429 27.61 13.90 -5.04
N PRO A 430 27.05 13.83 -6.27
CA PRO A 430 26.44 14.98 -6.92
C PRO A 430 25.34 15.63 -6.08
N LEU A 431 24.83 14.91 -5.08
CA LEU A 431 23.78 15.37 -4.18
C LEU A 431 24.34 16.06 -2.92
N GLU A 432 25.61 15.89 -2.56
CA GLU A 432 26.27 16.77 -1.58
C GLU A 432 26.33 18.23 -2.05
N GLN A 433 26.36 18.43 -3.36
CA GLN A 433 26.23 19.76 -3.98
C GLN A 433 24.78 20.31 -3.91
N ILE A 434 23.82 19.47 -3.60
CA ILE A 434 22.37 19.78 -3.64
C ILE A 434 21.82 20.21 -2.28
N ASP A 435 22.30 19.64 -1.17
CA ASP A 435 21.81 19.98 0.17
C ASP A 435 22.97 19.96 1.20
N PRO A 436 23.40 21.14 1.74
CA PRO A 436 24.46 21.24 2.75
C PRO A 436 24.20 20.44 4.03
N ARG A 437 22.91 20.14 4.35
CA ARG A 437 22.52 19.34 5.52
C ARG A 437 22.91 17.87 5.40
N VAL A 438 23.24 17.40 4.19
CA VAL A 438 23.73 16.03 3.94
C VAL A 438 25.04 15.78 4.70
N ARG A 439 25.93 16.77 4.76
CA ARG A 439 27.22 16.68 5.47
C ARG A 439 27.01 16.59 6.98
N GLU A 440 26.11 17.40 7.52
CA GLU A 440 25.77 17.41 8.95
C GLU A 440 25.16 16.07 9.39
N TRP A 441 24.30 15.50 8.58
CA TRP A 441 23.68 14.19 8.81
C TRP A 441 24.66 13.03 8.78
N ARG A 442 25.61 13.03 7.84
CA ARG A 442 26.71 12.04 7.81
C ARG A 442 27.54 12.09 9.08
N GLU A 443 27.77 13.30 9.60
CA GLU A 443 28.53 13.48 10.82
C GLU A 443 27.78 13.00 12.05
N ILE A 444 26.46 13.23 12.13
CA ILE A 444 25.58 12.70 13.16
C ILE A 444 25.54 11.15 13.12
N LEU A 445 25.39 10.55 11.96
CA LEU A 445 25.42 9.10 11.78
C LEU A 445 26.81 8.52 12.14
N ARG A 446 27.91 9.16 11.71
CA ARG A 446 29.27 8.74 12.09
C ARG A 446 29.51 8.80 13.59
N ARG A 447 29.07 9.86 14.27
CA ARG A 447 29.25 10.03 15.72
C ARG A 447 28.40 9.05 16.52
N ARG A 448 27.17 8.75 16.07
CA ARG A 448 26.25 7.86 16.80
C ARG A 448 26.54 6.39 16.63
N TYR A 449 26.96 5.97 15.45
CA TYR A 449 27.02 4.54 15.10
C TYR A 449 28.44 4.05 14.89
N ASN A 450 29.45 4.86 15.32
CA ASN A 450 30.86 4.44 15.33
C ASN A 450 31.24 3.73 14.01
N PHE A 451 30.97 4.37 12.86
CA PHE A 451 31.52 3.95 11.57
C PHE A 451 33.06 4.12 11.60
N ASN A 452 33.67 3.54 12.60
CA ASN A 452 35.10 3.35 12.59
C ASN A 452 35.38 2.11 11.74
N LYS A 453 35.97 2.33 10.57
CA LYS A 453 36.81 1.31 9.96
C LYS A 453 37.69 0.76 11.10
N SER A 454 37.45 -0.46 11.56
CA SER A 454 38.39 -1.18 12.34
C SER A 454 39.68 -1.23 11.52
N LYS A 455 40.71 -0.58 12.06
CA LYS A 455 42.06 -0.61 11.52
C LYS A 455 42.46 -2.09 11.32
N LYS A 456 42.68 -2.47 10.12
CA LYS A 456 43.80 -3.30 9.74
C LYS A 456 44.33 -2.84 8.41
#